data_d6eb1590005c94ed21e527dd897df581
#
_entry.id   d6eb1590005c94ed21e527dd897df581
#
_cell.length_a   1.000
_cell.length_b   1.000
_cell.length_c   1.000
_cell.angle_alpha   90.00
_cell.angle_beta   90.00
_cell.angle_gamma   90.00
#
_symmetry.space_group_name_H-M   'P 1'
#
loop_
_entity.id
_entity.type
_entity.pdbx_description
1 polymer ?
#
loop_
_entity_poly.entity_id
_entity_poly.type
_entity_poly.pdbx_seq_one_letter_code
_entity_poly.pdbx_strand_id
1 'polypeptide(L)'
;MSRRAFSVAVFARNGGAVLLVHHRRLGTWLPVGGELEADETPLEAARRELLEETGLSGRFPAGLGVDGTPAGLIGYEEHLAGSKGLHMNFAFVADVPSRELAHCDEWSEARWVTGPEGLDCPENVRQLLVLALAAPSSSG
;
A
#
# COMPACT_ATOMS: atom_id res chain seq x y z
N MET A 1 -21.22 -17.90 -5.92
CA MET A 1 -20.39 -16.94 -6.65
C MET A 1 -19.31 -16.37 -5.74
N SER A 2 -18.10 -16.27 -6.26
CA SER A 2 -17.00 -15.65 -5.52
C SER A 2 -17.23 -14.15 -5.40
N ARG A 3 -16.94 -13.62 -4.23
CA ARG A 3 -16.96 -12.18 -4.04
C ARG A 3 -15.78 -11.54 -4.80
N ARG A 4 -16.02 -10.36 -5.35
CA ARG A 4 -14.99 -9.56 -6.01
C ARG A 4 -15.05 -8.15 -5.48
N ALA A 5 -13.87 -7.54 -5.27
CA ALA A 5 -13.82 -6.19 -4.76
C ALA A 5 -12.55 -5.48 -5.24
N PHE A 6 -12.67 -4.19 -5.45
CA PHE A 6 -11.51 -3.34 -5.68
C PHE A 6 -10.87 -2.99 -4.35
N SER A 7 -9.55 -3.05 -4.31
CA SER A 7 -8.78 -2.70 -3.12
C SER A 7 -7.55 -1.88 -3.49
N VAL A 8 -6.95 -1.27 -2.49
CA VAL A 8 -5.69 -0.56 -2.64
C VAL A 8 -4.69 -1.05 -1.61
N ALA A 9 -3.42 -1.01 -1.98
CA ALA A 9 -2.30 -1.19 -1.08
C ALA A 9 -1.41 0.04 -1.20
N VAL A 10 -0.92 0.56 -0.08
CA VAL A 10 -0.10 1.76 -0.09
C VAL A 10 1.23 1.45 0.57
N PHE A 11 2.29 1.58 -0.21
CA PHE A 11 3.67 1.45 0.27
C PHE A 11 4.15 2.84 0.67
N ALA A 12 3.99 3.17 1.94
CA ALA A 12 4.43 4.45 2.48
C ALA A 12 5.95 4.45 2.57
N ARG A 13 6.59 5.42 1.93
CA ARG A 13 8.04 5.48 1.82
C ARG A 13 8.57 6.73 2.49
N ASN A 14 9.62 6.55 3.30
CA ASN A 14 10.34 7.66 3.92
C ASN A 14 11.83 7.41 3.74
N GLY A 15 12.47 8.23 2.91
CA GLY A 15 13.85 7.97 2.51
C GLY A 15 13.94 6.68 1.73
N GLY A 16 14.90 5.83 2.06
CA GLY A 16 15.08 4.53 1.39
C GLY A 16 14.32 3.38 2.03
N ALA A 17 13.35 3.66 2.90
CA ALA A 17 12.62 2.60 3.61
C ALA A 17 11.12 2.71 3.38
N VAL A 18 10.47 1.56 3.37
CA VAL A 18 9.03 1.44 3.15
C VAL A 18 8.38 0.78 4.36
N LEU A 19 7.21 1.26 4.71
CA LEU A 19 6.44 0.75 5.85
C LEU A 19 5.72 -0.54 5.49
N LEU A 20 5.92 -1.57 6.31
CA LEU A 20 5.07 -2.74 6.35
C LEU A 20 4.54 -2.91 7.76
N VAL A 21 3.32 -3.41 7.88
CA VAL A 21 2.67 -3.61 9.17
C VAL A 21 2.32 -5.07 9.34
N HIS A 22 2.39 -5.57 10.56
CA HIS A 22 1.98 -6.94 10.87
C HIS A 22 0.48 -6.94 11.12
N HIS A 23 -0.26 -7.47 10.15
CA HIS A 23 -1.72 -7.45 10.19
C HIS A 23 -2.24 -8.41 11.26
N ARG A 24 -3.08 -7.91 12.17
CA ARG A 24 -3.55 -8.72 13.30
C ARG A 24 -4.31 -9.96 12.87
N ARG A 25 -5.20 -9.80 11.90
CA ARG A 25 -6.05 -10.91 11.45
C ARG A 25 -5.32 -11.89 10.56
N LEU A 26 -4.47 -11.39 9.67
CA LEU A 26 -3.82 -12.21 8.65
C LEU A 26 -2.46 -12.77 9.09
N GLY A 27 -1.86 -12.21 10.14
CA GLY A 27 -0.64 -12.75 10.72
C GLY A 27 0.59 -12.68 9.83
N THR A 28 0.64 -11.71 8.92
CA THR A 28 1.75 -11.54 7.99
C THR A 28 2.03 -10.06 7.78
N TRP A 29 3.20 -9.75 7.22
CA TRP A 29 3.62 -8.37 6.94
C TRP A 29 3.02 -7.90 5.63
N LEU A 30 2.31 -6.78 5.68
CA LEU A 30 1.57 -6.22 4.53
C LEU A 30 1.73 -4.70 4.49
N PRO A 31 1.58 -4.09 3.30
CA PRO A 31 1.37 -2.63 3.25
C PRO A 31 0.02 -2.28 3.85
N VAL A 32 -0.16 -1.04 4.26
CA VAL A 32 -1.48 -0.55 4.65
C VAL A 32 -2.40 -0.51 3.43
N GLY A 33 -3.71 -0.56 3.63
CA GLY A 33 -4.66 -0.55 2.54
C GLY A 33 -6.01 -1.12 2.94
N GLY A 34 -6.88 -1.26 1.96
CA GLY A 34 -8.22 -1.79 2.18
C GLY A 34 -9.08 -1.66 0.94
N GLU A 35 -10.35 -1.97 1.06
CA GLU A 35 -11.28 -1.91 -0.07
C GLU A 35 -11.72 -0.47 -0.35
N LEU A 36 -12.00 -0.18 -1.62
CA LEU A 36 -12.57 1.09 -2.02
C LEU A 36 -13.98 1.22 -1.44
N GLU A 37 -14.29 2.44 -1.03
CA GLU A 37 -15.67 2.80 -0.67
C GLU A 37 -16.41 3.23 -1.93
N ALA A 38 -17.74 3.28 -1.85
CA ALA A 38 -18.57 3.72 -2.97
C ALA A 38 -18.14 5.12 -3.42
N ASP A 39 -18.08 5.30 -4.72
CA ASP A 39 -17.73 6.56 -5.37
C ASP A 39 -16.28 7.03 -5.17
N GLU A 40 -15.42 6.17 -4.61
CA GLU A 40 -14.00 6.47 -4.48
C GLU A 40 -13.23 6.02 -5.72
N THR A 41 -12.30 6.85 -6.19
CA THR A 41 -11.27 6.39 -7.11
C THR A 41 -10.21 5.62 -6.33
N PRO A 42 -9.39 4.79 -7.01
CA PRO A 42 -8.29 4.11 -6.31
C PRO A 42 -7.35 5.06 -5.58
N LEU A 43 -7.00 6.21 -6.16
CA LEU A 43 -6.13 7.17 -5.50
C LEU A 43 -6.78 7.78 -4.26
N GLU A 44 -8.07 8.09 -4.34
CA GLU A 44 -8.80 8.59 -3.16
C GLU A 44 -8.81 7.56 -2.04
N ALA A 45 -9.04 6.30 -2.37
CA ALA A 45 -8.99 5.23 -1.39
C ALA A 45 -7.60 5.08 -0.78
N ALA A 46 -6.56 5.17 -1.62
CA ALA A 46 -5.18 5.08 -1.14
C ALA A 46 -4.86 6.20 -0.14
N ARG A 47 -5.26 7.42 -0.43
CA ARG A 47 -5.06 8.55 0.48
C ARG A 47 -5.81 8.35 1.80
N ARG A 48 -7.04 7.89 1.73
CA ARG A 48 -7.87 7.65 2.92
C ARG A 48 -7.28 6.54 3.79
N GLU A 49 -6.93 5.41 3.19
CA GLU A 49 -6.38 4.28 3.94
C GLU A 49 -5.04 4.62 4.59
N LEU A 50 -4.18 5.35 3.88
CA LEU A 50 -2.91 5.79 4.45
C LEU A 50 -3.15 6.64 5.69
N LEU A 51 -4.04 7.61 5.61
CA LEU A 51 -4.35 8.49 6.73
C LEU A 51 -4.99 7.73 7.89
N GLU A 52 -5.97 6.87 7.61
CA GLU A 52 -6.66 6.11 8.66
C GLU A 52 -5.74 5.17 9.40
N GLU A 53 -4.84 4.50 8.69
CA GLU A 53 -4.02 3.45 9.30
C GLU A 53 -2.70 3.97 9.88
N THR A 54 -2.20 5.11 9.43
CA THR A 54 -0.90 5.62 9.89
C THR A 54 -0.95 7.01 10.49
N GLY A 55 -1.99 7.78 10.21
CA GLY A 55 -2.06 9.19 10.58
C GLY A 55 -1.25 10.09 9.68
N LEU A 56 -0.64 9.56 8.62
CA LEU A 56 0.22 10.32 7.73
C LEU A 56 -0.47 10.63 6.42
N SER A 57 -0.19 11.82 5.88
CA SER A 57 -0.53 12.19 4.51
C SER A 57 0.73 12.06 3.67
N GLY A 58 0.58 11.54 2.45
CA GLY A 58 1.73 11.30 1.58
C GLY A 58 1.67 12.07 0.28
N ARG A 59 2.81 12.14 -0.38
CA ARG A 59 2.92 12.62 -1.75
C ARG A 59 3.01 11.43 -2.68
N PHE A 60 2.08 11.34 -3.60
CA PHE A 60 2.03 10.26 -4.58
C PHE A 60 2.73 10.74 -5.85
N PRO A 61 3.85 10.13 -6.24
CA PRO A 61 4.61 10.62 -7.39
C PRO A 61 3.82 10.48 -8.69
N ALA A 62 3.79 11.56 -9.47
CA ALA A 62 3.09 11.59 -10.74
C ALA A 62 4.00 11.08 -11.86
N GLY A 63 3.40 10.78 -13.03
CA GLY A 63 4.15 10.48 -14.24
C GLY A 63 4.75 9.10 -14.31
N LEU A 64 4.27 8.15 -13.52
CA LEU A 64 4.81 6.78 -13.50
C LEU A 64 4.27 5.91 -14.63
N GLY A 65 3.28 6.38 -15.37
CA GLY A 65 2.67 5.63 -16.47
C GLY A 65 2.23 6.56 -17.58
N VAL A 66 1.28 6.08 -18.38
CA VAL A 66 0.70 6.92 -19.44
C VAL A 66 -0.10 8.06 -18.82
N ASP A 67 -0.41 9.07 -19.64
CA ASP A 67 -1.25 10.18 -19.20
C ASP A 67 -2.57 9.65 -18.67
N GLY A 68 -2.99 10.17 -17.53
CA GLY A 68 -4.20 9.72 -16.87
C GLY A 68 -3.99 8.61 -15.84
N THR A 69 -2.78 8.07 -15.74
CA THR A 69 -2.46 7.10 -14.69
C THR A 69 -2.53 7.81 -13.33
N PRO A 70 -3.21 7.22 -12.35
CA PRO A 70 -3.24 7.81 -11.01
C PRO A 70 -1.82 8.00 -10.45
N ALA A 71 -1.61 9.13 -9.77
CA ALA A 71 -0.32 9.41 -9.15
C ALA A 71 0.04 8.31 -8.16
N GLY A 72 1.29 7.86 -8.20
CA GLY A 72 1.81 6.84 -7.29
C GLY A 72 1.46 5.41 -7.64
N LEU A 73 0.66 5.18 -8.68
CA LEU A 73 0.30 3.81 -9.05
C LEU A 73 1.53 3.08 -9.59
N ILE A 74 1.91 1.99 -8.93
CA ILE A 74 3.07 1.17 -9.31
C ILE A 74 2.66 -0.20 -9.84
N GLY A 75 1.42 -0.60 -9.68
CA GLY A 75 0.97 -1.87 -10.20
C GLY A 75 -0.51 -2.13 -9.96
N TYR A 76 -1.01 -3.08 -10.69
CA TYR A 76 -2.33 -3.66 -10.50
C TYR A 76 -2.17 -5.17 -10.51
N GLU A 77 -2.78 -5.86 -9.57
CA GLU A 77 -2.72 -7.31 -9.53
C GLU A 77 -4.02 -7.86 -8.92
N GLU A 78 -4.29 -9.10 -9.22
CA GLU A 78 -5.49 -9.78 -8.73
C GLU A 78 -5.05 -10.93 -7.84
N HIS A 79 -5.61 -11.01 -6.65
CA HIS A 79 -5.27 -12.08 -5.73
C HIS A 79 -6.47 -12.48 -4.88
N LEU A 80 -6.45 -13.73 -4.41
CA LEU A 80 -7.47 -14.21 -3.50
C LEU A 80 -7.15 -13.75 -2.09
N ALA A 81 -8.14 -13.15 -1.44
CA ALA A 81 -8.03 -12.61 -0.09
C ALA A 81 -8.89 -13.42 0.89
N GLY A 82 -8.75 -14.74 0.84
CA GLY A 82 -9.49 -15.65 1.70
C GLY A 82 -11.00 -15.48 1.55
N SER A 83 -11.69 -15.33 2.66
CA SER A 83 -13.15 -15.16 2.66
C SER A 83 -13.61 -13.85 2.01
N LYS A 84 -12.70 -12.90 1.80
CA LYS A 84 -13.01 -11.64 1.12
C LYS A 84 -13.07 -11.77 -0.40
N GLY A 85 -12.71 -12.92 -0.93
CA GLY A 85 -12.84 -13.23 -2.34
C GLY A 85 -11.68 -12.71 -3.19
N LEU A 86 -11.96 -12.42 -4.46
CA LEU A 86 -10.96 -11.91 -5.38
C LEU A 86 -10.82 -10.40 -5.22
N HIS A 87 -9.63 -9.96 -4.87
CA HIS A 87 -9.29 -8.54 -4.82
C HIS A 87 -8.64 -8.11 -6.13
N MET A 88 -9.18 -7.06 -6.73
CA MET A 88 -8.60 -6.36 -7.86
C MET A 88 -7.85 -5.17 -7.24
N ASN A 89 -6.56 -5.33 -7.05
CA ASN A 89 -5.78 -4.49 -6.16
C ASN A 89 -4.91 -3.49 -6.90
N PHE A 90 -5.06 -2.21 -6.57
CA PHE A 90 -4.23 -1.12 -7.08
C PHE A 90 -3.15 -0.81 -6.05
N ALA A 91 -1.89 -0.98 -6.42
CA ALA A 91 -0.77 -0.74 -5.52
C ALA A 91 -0.16 0.63 -5.77
N PHE A 92 0.06 1.37 -4.71
CA PHE A 92 0.59 2.73 -4.75
C PHE A 92 1.84 2.85 -3.90
N VAL A 93 2.73 3.76 -4.32
CA VAL A 93 3.80 4.27 -3.46
C VAL A 93 3.47 5.71 -3.10
N ALA A 94 3.72 6.09 -1.84
CA ALA A 94 3.53 7.46 -1.38
C ALA A 94 4.70 7.85 -0.48
N ASP A 95 5.29 9.01 -0.74
CA ASP A 95 6.35 9.54 0.11
C ASP A 95 5.74 10.26 1.30
N VAL A 96 6.10 9.85 2.51
CA VAL A 96 5.56 10.41 3.74
C VAL A 96 6.62 11.21 4.49
N PRO A 97 6.22 12.25 5.23
CA PRO A 97 7.18 13.17 5.83
C PRO A 97 7.81 12.67 7.13
N SER A 98 7.31 11.57 7.68
CA SER A 98 7.71 11.11 9.00
C SER A 98 7.56 9.60 9.09
N ARG A 99 8.23 9.00 10.08
CA ARG A 99 8.05 7.58 10.42
C ARG A 99 7.24 7.40 11.70
N GLU A 100 6.71 8.47 12.24
CA GLU A 100 5.87 8.42 13.44
C GLU A 100 4.45 8.04 13.04
N LEU A 101 3.95 6.95 13.61
CA LEU A 101 2.66 6.38 13.24
C LEU A 101 1.65 6.57 14.35
N ALA A 102 0.42 6.89 13.97
CA ALA A 102 -0.70 6.90 14.90
C ALA A 102 -1.11 5.46 15.22
N HIS A 103 -1.80 5.29 16.35
CA HIS A 103 -2.32 3.99 16.73
C HIS A 103 -3.39 3.51 15.74
N CYS A 104 -3.36 2.23 15.40
CA CYS A 104 -4.34 1.59 14.54
C CYS A 104 -4.60 0.17 15.05
N ASP A 105 -5.87 -0.21 15.14
CA ASP A 105 -6.25 -1.52 15.66
C ASP A 105 -6.07 -2.67 14.65
N GLU A 106 -5.85 -2.35 13.37
CA GLU A 106 -5.73 -3.38 12.34
C GLU A 106 -4.38 -4.08 12.31
N TRP A 107 -3.35 -3.46 12.91
CA TRP A 107 -2.02 -4.06 12.94
C TRP A 107 -1.41 -3.94 14.33
N SER A 108 -0.48 -4.88 14.62
CA SER A 108 0.15 -4.97 15.94
C SER A 108 1.55 -4.38 15.97
N GLU A 109 2.26 -4.43 14.85
CA GLU A 109 3.64 -3.96 14.74
C GLU A 109 3.84 -3.28 13.41
N ALA A 110 4.81 -2.37 13.37
CA ALA A 110 5.20 -1.68 12.16
C ALA A 110 6.71 -1.81 11.97
N ARG A 111 7.15 -1.91 10.73
CA ARG A 111 8.56 -2.01 10.40
C ARG A 111 8.84 -1.22 9.14
N TRP A 112 9.91 -0.43 9.18
CA TRP A 112 10.41 0.28 8.01
C TRP A 112 11.52 -0.55 7.40
N VAL A 113 11.31 -1.03 6.17
CA VAL A 113 12.22 -2.00 5.53
C VAL A 113 12.87 -1.39 4.30
N THR A 114 14.10 -1.82 4.04
CA THR A 114 14.87 -1.36 2.88
C THR A 114 14.91 -2.40 1.76
N GLY A 115 14.30 -3.54 1.97
CA GLY A 115 14.21 -4.62 0.99
C GLY A 115 13.36 -5.75 1.54
N PRO A 116 13.06 -6.75 0.69
CA PRO A 116 12.16 -7.85 1.08
C PRO A 116 12.84 -8.98 1.87
N GLU A 117 14.14 -8.91 2.10
CA GLU A 117 14.87 -10.00 2.72
C GLU A 117 14.43 -10.25 4.15
N GLY A 118 14.21 -11.52 4.48
CA GLY A 118 13.87 -11.92 5.85
C GLY A 118 12.46 -11.62 6.28
N LEU A 119 11.59 -11.21 5.36
CA LEU A 119 10.21 -10.87 5.70
C LEU A 119 9.28 -12.06 5.42
N ASP A 120 8.42 -12.35 6.37
CA ASP A 120 7.33 -13.29 6.17
C ASP A 120 6.13 -12.53 5.59
N CYS A 121 6.12 -12.40 4.28
CA CYS A 121 5.07 -11.70 3.55
C CYS A 121 4.73 -12.43 2.26
N PRO A 122 3.52 -12.22 1.70
CA PRO A 122 3.15 -12.83 0.43
C PRO A 122 4.08 -12.42 -0.71
N GLU A 123 4.21 -13.28 -1.71
CA GLU A 123 5.11 -13.02 -2.84
C GLU A 123 4.74 -11.77 -3.63
N ASN A 124 3.44 -11.49 -3.80
CA ASN A 124 3.01 -10.27 -4.47
C ASN A 124 3.48 -9.02 -3.70
N VAL A 125 3.49 -9.08 -2.38
CA VAL A 125 3.98 -7.97 -1.56
C VAL A 125 5.48 -7.77 -1.76
N ARG A 126 6.26 -8.87 -1.85
CA ARG A 126 7.70 -8.77 -2.14
C ARG A 126 7.96 -8.06 -3.45
N GLN A 127 7.23 -8.45 -4.50
CA GLN A 127 7.41 -7.88 -5.83
C GLN A 127 7.03 -6.40 -5.84
N LEU A 128 5.91 -6.05 -5.24
CA LEU A 128 5.46 -4.66 -5.17
C LEU A 128 6.38 -3.79 -4.32
N LEU A 129 6.93 -4.36 -3.25
CA LEU A 129 7.88 -3.64 -2.39
C LEU A 129 9.12 -3.21 -3.18
N VAL A 130 9.64 -4.09 -4.03
CA VAL A 130 10.79 -3.78 -4.89
C VAL A 130 10.45 -2.62 -5.82
N LEU A 131 9.25 -2.65 -6.43
CA LEU A 131 8.81 -1.55 -7.29
C LEU A 131 8.65 -0.24 -6.52
N ALA A 132 8.11 -0.30 -5.31
CA ALA A 132 7.93 0.88 -4.49
C ALA A 132 9.27 1.51 -4.11
N LEU A 133 10.26 0.69 -3.74
CA LEU A 133 11.59 1.18 -3.39
C LEU A 133 12.30 1.81 -4.59
N ALA A 134 12.05 1.30 -5.79
CA ALA A 134 12.70 1.77 -7.00
C ALA A 134 11.99 2.96 -7.67
N ALA A 135 10.76 3.26 -7.29
CA ALA A 135 9.99 4.31 -7.94
C ALA A 135 10.63 5.69 -7.71
N PRO A 136 10.57 6.59 -8.71
CA PRO A 136 11.08 7.96 -8.53
C PRO A 136 10.36 8.66 -7.37
N SER A 137 11.08 9.57 -6.71
CA SER A 137 10.48 10.39 -5.66
C SER A 137 9.58 11.46 -6.24
N SER A 138 8.64 11.92 -5.41
CA SER A 138 7.72 12.99 -5.77
C SER A 138 8.30 14.38 -5.52
N SER A 139 9.61 14.49 -5.36
CA SER A 139 10.26 15.78 -5.16
C SER A 139 10.05 16.68 -6.36
N GLY A 140 9.54 17.84 -6.11
CA GLY A 140 9.41 18.86 -7.13
C GLY A 140 10.75 19.46 -7.48
#